data_0df35c783f823680902e5626fe8eebdc
#
_entry.id   0df35c783f823680902e5626fe8eebdc
#
_cell.length_a   1.000
_cell.length_b   1.000
_cell.length_c   1.000
_cell.angle_alpha   90.00
_cell.angle_beta   90.00
_cell.angle_gamma   90.00
#
_symmetry.space_group_name_H-M   'P 1'
#
loop_
_entity.id
_entity.type
_entity.pdbx_description
1 polymer ?
#
loop_
_entity_poly.entity_id
_entity_poly.type
_entity_poly.pdbx_seq_one_letter_code
_entity_poly.pdbx_strand_id
1 'polypeptide(L)'
;MLEIRPFTPADLDVITALAREQDFAPGIGDIEIYANTDRQGVWLAWHDNTPVGCIAAVTYNPDYAFIGLFVVKQEHRGQGIGRRLWQHALKTLSGVQCIGLEAAVQMVGFYERAGFQKDCITTRRQMLFRSEASLDASTSQRSDVAVVPLREVSL
;
A
#
# COMPACT_ATOMS: atom_id res chain seq x y z
N MET A 1 0.06 26.70 -1.81
CA MET A 1 0.70 26.15 -3.05
C MET A 1 0.85 24.65 -2.89
N LEU A 2 0.56 23.85 -3.94
CA LEU A 2 0.69 22.39 -3.89
C LEU A 2 2.11 21.95 -4.23
N GLU A 3 2.74 21.20 -3.32
CA GLU A 3 4.07 20.62 -3.43
C GLU A 3 4.00 19.10 -3.28
N ILE A 4 4.78 18.36 -4.07
CA ILE A 4 5.00 16.91 -3.88
C ILE A 4 6.46 16.72 -3.50
N ARG A 5 6.70 16.12 -2.34
CA ARG A 5 8.05 15.87 -1.83
C ARG A 5 8.21 14.41 -1.38
N PRO A 6 9.45 13.88 -1.41
CA PRO A 6 9.71 12.53 -0.92
C PRO A 6 9.42 12.43 0.58
N PHE A 7 9.04 11.24 0.99
CA PHE A 7 8.89 10.85 2.39
C PHE A 7 10.24 10.95 3.12
N THR A 8 10.16 11.38 4.38
CA THR A 8 11.27 11.30 5.33
C THR A 8 10.81 10.55 6.59
N PRO A 9 11.71 9.97 7.40
CA PRO A 9 11.31 9.30 8.65
C PRO A 9 10.47 10.16 9.60
N ALA A 10 10.64 11.49 9.56
CA ALA A 10 9.82 12.43 10.35
C ALA A 10 8.35 12.50 9.89
N ASP A 11 8.03 12.02 8.69
CA ASP A 11 6.68 12.04 8.13
C ASP A 11 5.88 10.76 8.45
N LEU A 12 6.46 9.80 9.17
CA LEU A 12 5.84 8.48 9.42
C LEU A 12 4.46 8.59 10.08
N ASP A 13 4.35 9.38 11.14
CA ASP A 13 3.09 9.58 11.84
C ASP A 13 2.06 10.28 10.96
N VAL A 14 2.52 11.25 10.17
CA VAL A 14 1.69 12.02 9.24
C VAL A 14 1.07 11.12 8.18
N ILE A 15 1.88 10.30 7.51
CA ILE A 15 1.38 9.41 6.44
C ILE A 15 0.51 8.29 7.00
N THR A 16 0.83 7.80 8.21
CA THR A 16 0.03 6.79 8.91
C THR A 16 -1.36 7.36 9.27
N ALA A 17 -1.41 8.57 9.79
CA ALA A 17 -2.67 9.26 10.09
C ALA A 17 -3.50 9.49 8.81
N LEU A 18 -2.88 10.01 7.76
CA LEU A 18 -3.50 10.21 6.44
C LEU A 18 -4.14 8.93 5.89
N ALA A 19 -3.43 7.81 5.96
CA ALA A 19 -3.94 6.53 5.47
C ALA A 19 -5.14 6.06 6.30
N ARG A 20 -5.06 6.12 7.62
CA ARG A 20 -6.13 5.70 8.54
C ARG A 20 -7.39 6.56 8.42
N GLU A 21 -7.25 7.87 8.32
CA GLU A 21 -8.36 8.82 8.14
C GLU A 21 -9.18 8.54 6.85
N GLN A 22 -8.60 7.85 5.88
CA GLN A 22 -9.23 7.54 4.60
C GLN A 22 -9.57 6.05 4.46
N ASP A 23 -9.76 5.35 5.59
CA ASP A 23 -10.08 3.92 5.65
C ASP A 23 -9.04 3.01 4.95
N PHE A 24 -7.87 3.54 4.67
CA PHE A 24 -6.74 2.74 4.23
C PHE A 24 -6.05 2.16 5.47
N ALA A 25 -6.13 0.85 5.65
CA ALA A 25 -5.59 0.17 6.81
C ALA A 25 -4.23 -0.48 6.48
N PRO A 26 -3.12 0.28 6.48
CA PRO A 26 -1.80 -0.30 6.32
C PRO A 26 -1.52 -1.25 7.49
N GLY A 27 -0.77 -2.31 7.24
CA GLY A 27 -0.22 -3.16 8.29
C GLY A 27 0.77 -2.39 9.16
N ILE A 28 1.08 -2.96 10.33
CA ILE A 28 2.11 -2.42 11.21
C ILE A 28 3.46 -2.47 10.46
N GLY A 29 4.08 -1.31 10.30
CA GLY A 29 5.39 -1.19 9.63
C GLY A 29 5.36 -1.15 8.09
N ASP A 30 4.22 -1.30 7.43
CA ASP A 30 4.15 -1.29 5.95
C ASP A 30 4.80 -0.05 5.32
N ILE A 31 4.59 1.12 5.91
CA ILE A 31 5.13 2.38 5.40
C ILE A 31 6.66 2.40 5.51
N GLU A 32 7.19 1.92 6.63
CA GLU A 32 8.63 1.79 6.87
C GLU A 32 9.25 0.75 5.93
N ILE A 33 8.54 -0.36 5.68
CA ILE A 33 8.97 -1.39 4.73
C ILE A 33 9.07 -0.79 3.33
N TYR A 34 8.07 -0.05 2.87
CA TYR A 34 8.13 0.64 1.57
C TYR A 34 9.32 1.60 1.49
N ALA A 35 9.50 2.45 2.49
CA ALA A 35 10.58 3.43 2.53
C ALA A 35 11.98 2.81 2.64
N ASN A 36 12.10 1.64 3.28
CA ASN A 36 13.36 0.90 3.37
C ASN A 36 13.65 0.10 2.10
N THR A 37 12.62 -0.37 1.39
CA THR A 37 12.75 -1.09 0.12
C THR A 37 13.18 -0.14 -1.00
N ASP A 38 12.54 1.03 -1.08
CA ASP A 38 12.88 2.08 -2.04
C ASP A 38 12.81 3.44 -1.34
N ARG A 39 13.98 4.02 -1.05
CA ARG A 39 14.10 5.31 -0.35
C ARG A 39 13.48 6.48 -1.10
N GLN A 40 13.24 6.35 -2.39
CA GLN A 40 12.61 7.36 -3.25
C GLN A 40 11.20 6.94 -3.69
N GLY A 41 10.68 5.85 -3.15
CA GLY A 41 9.42 5.26 -3.57
C GLY A 41 8.19 5.81 -2.85
N VAL A 42 8.31 6.65 -1.82
CA VAL A 42 7.16 7.17 -1.06
C VAL A 42 7.10 8.69 -1.12
N TRP A 43 5.92 9.23 -1.45
CA TRP A 43 5.73 10.65 -1.73
C TRP A 43 4.53 11.22 -0.99
N LEU A 44 4.64 12.46 -0.50
CA LEU A 44 3.56 13.22 0.11
C LEU A 44 3.23 14.46 -0.72
N ALA A 45 1.93 14.74 -0.84
CA ALA A 45 1.42 16.01 -1.34
C ALA A 45 1.11 16.95 -0.17
N TRP A 46 1.66 18.14 -0.23
CA TRP A 46 1.48 19.21 0.74
C TRP A 46 0.77 20.39 0.09
N HIS A 47 -0.25 20.91 0.76
CA HIS A 47 -0.93 22.13 0.35
C HIS A 47 -0.87 23.14 1.50
N ASP A 48 -0.16 24.26 1.27
CA ASP A 48 0.04 25.32 2.26
C ASP A 48 0.51 24.76 3.62
N ASN A 49 1.60 23.98 3.62
CA ASN A 49 2.19 23.30 4.76
C ASN A 49 1.30 22.22 5.44
N THR A 50 0.18 21.87 4.85
CA THR A 50 -0.69 20.80 5.35
C THR A 50 -0.54 19.55 4.47
N PRO A 51 -0.30 18.35 5.04
CA PRO A 51 -0.26 17.12 4.28
C PRO A 51 -1.68 16.73 3.84
N VAL A 52 -1.89 16.58 2.53
CA VAL A 52 -3.22 16.38 1.93
C VAL A 52 -3.34 15.10 1.14
N GLY A 53 -2.25 14.38 0.93
CA GLY A 53 -2.27 13.09 0.24
C GLY A 53 -0.90 12.42 0.20
N CYS A 54 -0.88 11.16 -0.19
CA CYS A 54 0.34 10.38 -0.35
C CYS A 54 0.18 9.33 -1.45
N ILE A 55 1.31 8.80 -1.91
CA ILE A 55 1.41 7.66 -2.79
C ILE A 55 2.73 6.93 -2.54
N ALA A 56 2.70 5.60 -2.55
CA ALA A 56 3.89 4.77 -2.65
C ALA A 56 4.02 4.26 -4.08
N ALA A 57 5.21 4.36 -4.65
CA ALA A 57 5.59 3.89 -5.98
C ALA A 57 6.95 3.19 -5.84
N VAL A 58 6.93 1.99 -5.25
CA VAL A 58 8.10 1.27 -4.77
C VAL A 58 8.65 0.37 -5.85
N THR A 59 9.90 0.58 -6.23
CA THR A 59 10.64 -0.28 -7.16
C THR A 59 11.34 -1.39 -6.38
N TYR A 60 10.99 -2.64 -6.66
CA TYR A 60 11.66 -3.80 -6.06
C TYR A 60 12.90 -4.22 -6.86
N ASN A 61 12.79 -4.13 -8.17
CA ASN A 61 13.84 -4.42 -9.13
C ASN A 61 13.49 -3.80 -10.50
N PRO A 62 14.33 -3.88 -11.53
CA PRO A 62 14.04 -3.34 -12.86
C PRO A 62 12.78 -3.90 -13.54
N ASP A 63 12.37 -5.11 -13.15
CA ASP A 63 11.25 -5.81 -13.77
C ASP A 63 9.92 -5.53 -13.07
N TYR A 64 9.95 -5.16 -11.77
CA TYR A 64 8.73 -5.04 -10.97
C TYR A 64 8.73 -3.87 -9.97
N ALA A 65 7.62 -3.16 -9.96
CA ALA A 65 7.29 -2.15 -8.97
C ALA A 65 5.85 -2.29 -8.48
N PHE A 66 5.54 -1.70 -7.33
CA PHE A 66 4.20 -1.72 -6.75
C PHE A 66 3.74 -0.31 -6.38
N ILE A 67 2.50 0.02 -6.72
CA ILE A 67 1.84 1.26 -6.29
C ILE A 67 0.89 0.95 -5.15
N GLY A 68 1.09 1.63 -4.03
CA GLY A 68 0.24 1.55 -2.84
C GLY A 68 0.05 2.90 -2.18
N LEU A 69 -0.64 2.94 -1.03
CA LEU A 69 -0.87 4.16 -0.23
C LEU A 69 -1.35 5.36 -1.06
N PHE A 70 -2.12 5.12 -2.12
CA PHE A 70 -2.65 6.21 -2.96
C PHE A 70 -3.88 6.82 -2.31
N VAL A 71 -3.64 7.89 -1.57
CA VAL A 71 -4.62 8.53 -0.70
C VAL A 71 -4.62 10.04 -0.94
N VAL A 72 -5.81 10.63 -0.98
CA VAL A 72 -6.04 12.10 -0.94
C VAL A 72 -7.15 12.37 0.05
N LYS A 73 -6.94 13.30 0.99
CA LYS A 73 -7.95 13.74 1.95
C LYS A 73 -9.24 14.12 1.25
N GLN A 74 -10.37 13.72 1.83
CA GLN A 74 -11.69 13.88 1.20
C GLN A 74 -11.98 15.34 0.83
N GLU A 75 -11.67 16.27 1.71
CA GLU A 75 -11.87 17.71 1.53
C GLU A 75 -10.97 18.34 0.46
N HIS A 76 -9.94 17.61 0.03
CA HIS A 76 -8.99 18.04 -1.02
C HIS A 76 -9.17 17.29 -2.34
N ARG A 77 -10.17 16.40 -2.44
CA ARG A 77 -10.47 15.68 -3.69
C ARG A 77 -11.09 16.63 -4.71
N GLY A 78 -11.06 16.24 -5.98
CA GLY A 78 -11.58 17.07 -7.08
C GLY A 78 -10.68 18.25 -7.49
N GLN A 79 -9.58 18.52 -6.77
CA GLN A 79 -8.65 19.65 -7.01
C GLN A 79 -7.42 19.23 -7.82
N GLY A 80 -7.41 18.04 -8.40
CA GLY A 80 -6.30 17.55 -9.24
C GLY A 80 -5.09 16.98 -8.47
N ILE A 81 -5.12 16.96 -7.13
CA ILE A 81 -4.01 16.49 -6.28
C ILE A 81 -3.69 15.02 -6.58
N GLY A 82 -4.71 14.15 -6.59
CA GLY A 82 -4.53 12.74 -6.92
C GLY A 82 -3.93 12.54 -8.31
N ARG A 83 -4.37 13.32 -9.31
CA ARG A 83 -3.79 13.27 -10.65
C ARG A 83 -2.29 13.61 -10.66
N ARG A 84 -1.88 14.62 -9.89
CA ARG A 84 -0.47 15.01 -9.80
C ARG A 84 0.37 13.95 -9.09
N LEU A 85 -0.13 13.37 -7.97
CA LEU A 85 0.53 12.25 -7.29
C LEU A 85 0.69 11.05 -8.22
N TRP A 86 -0.38 10.68 -8.94
CA TRP A 86 -0.38 9.58 -9.90
C TRP A 86 0.62 9.80 -11.04
N GLN A 87 0.62 10.96 -11.65
CA GLN A 87 1.58 11.31 -12.71
C GLN A 87 3.02 11.29 -12.20
N HIS A 88 3.23 11.74 -10.96
CA HIS A 88 4.54 11.70 -10.31
C HIS A 88 5.02 10.25 -10.13
N ALA A 89 4.16 9.38 -9.59
CA ALA A 89 4.45 7.96 -9.41
C ALA A 89 4.80 7.27 -10.73
N LEU A 90 3.98 7.45 -11.77
CA LEU A 90 4.25 6.86 -13.08
C LEU A 90 5.56 7.36 -13.69
N LYS A 91 5.91 8.63 -13.49
CA LYS A 91 7.19 9.18 -13.93
C LYS A 91 8.36 8.55 -13.18
N THR A 92 8.23 8.34 -11.89
CA THR A 92 9.27 7.68 -11.07
C THR A 92 9.49 6.22 -11.50
N LEU A 93 8.41 5.53 -11.87
CA LEU A 93 8.45 4.14 -12.32
C LEU A 93 8.72 3.98 -13.83
N SER A 94 9.11 5.06 -14.53
CA SER A 94 9.42 4.98 -15.95
C SER A 94 10.60 4.05 -16.19
N GLY A 95 10.40 3.00 -16.99
CA GLY A 95 11.43 1.98 -17.26
C GLY A 95 11.27 0.67 -16.50
N VAL A 96 10.36 0.60 -15.52
CA VAL A 96 9.98 -0.67 -14.89
C VAL A 96 9.04 -1.44 -15.82
N GLN A 97 9.28 -2.73 -16.02
CA GLN A 97 8.54 -3.55 -16.99
C GLN A 97 7.11 -3.85 -16.54
N CYS A 98 6.91 -4.11 -15.25
CA CYS A 98 5.61 -4.48 -14.67
C CYS A 98 5.32 -3.64 -13.42
N ILE A 99 4.14 -3.05 -13.36
CA ILE A 99 3.67 -2.29 -12.21
C ILE A 99 2.42 -2.96 -11.66
N GLY A 100 2.48 -3.45 -10.41
CA GLY A 100 1.34 -4.02 -9.70
C GLY A 100 0.68 -3.00 -8.76
N LEU A 101 -0.60 -3.22 -8.44
CA LEU A 101 -1.32 -2.52 -7.38
C LEU A 101 -2.51 -3.35 -6.90
N GLU A 102 -2.99 -3.03 -5.70
CA GLU A 102 -4.29 -3.51 -5.21
C GLU A 102 -5.32 -2.38 -5.26
N ALA A 103 -6.44 -2.63 -5.91
CA ALA A 103 -7.49 -1.65 -6.12
C ALA A 103 -8.70 -1.90 -5.21
N ALA A 104 -9.15 -0.87 -4.49
CA ALA A 104 -10.50 -0.89 -3.94
C ALA A 104 -11.53 -0.99 -5.07
N VAL A 105 -12.64 -1.69 -4.85
CA VAL A 105 -13.64 -1.99 -5.89
C VAL A 105 -14.09 -0.75 -6.67
N GLN A 106 -14.31 0.37 -5.98
CA GLN A 106 -14.71 1.63 -6.58
C GLN A 106 -13.62 2.29 -7.46
N MET A 107 -12.37 1.86 -7.33
CA MET A 107 -11.22 2.41 -8.06
C MET A 107 -10.81 1.56 -9.27
N VAL A 108 -11.36 0.37 -9.42
CA VAL A 108 -10.99 -0.56 -10.51
C VAL A 108 -11.08 0.13 -11.88
N GLY A 109 -12.21 0.77 -12.19
CA GLY A 109 -12.39 1.47 -13.47
C GLY A 109 -11.42 2.64 -13.69
N PHE A 110 -10.88 3.25 -12.66
CA PHE A 110 -9.82 4.25 -12.79
C PHE A 110 -8.51 3.61 -13.30
N TYR A 111 -8.11 2.50 -12.68
CA TYR A 111 -6.87 1.81 -13.04
C TYR A 111 -6.97 1.12 -14.41
N GLU A 112 -8.13 0.56 -14.76
CA GLU A 112 -8.36 -0.01 -16.11
C GLU A 112 -8.20 1.05 -17.20
N ARG A 113 -8.75 2.27 -16.99
CA ARG A 113 -8.53 3.39 -17.93
C ARG A 113 -7.08 3.88 -17.98
N ALA A 114 -6.31 3.64 -16.92
CA ALA A 114 -4.88 3.91 -16.88
C ALA A 114 -4.02 2.80 -17.52
N GLY A 115 -4.65 1.73 -18.05
CA GLY A 115 -3.97 0.65 -18.77
C GLY A 115 -3.68 -0.59 -17.91
N PHE A 116 -4.12 -0.62 -16.65
CA PHE A 116 -3.98 -1.80 -15.79
C PHE A 116 -5.00 -2.87 -16.17
N GLN A 117 -4.58 -4.13 -16.08
CA GLN A 117 -5.44 -5.28 -16.28
C GLN A 117 -5.68 -5.98 -14.95
N LYS A 118 -6.90 -6.46 -14.75
CA LYS A 118 -7.24 -7.26 -13.56
C LYS A 118 -6.59 -8.64 -13.67
N ASP A 119 -5.80 -8.98 -12.69
CA ASP A 119 -5.14 -10.29 -12.56
C ASP A 119 -5.90 -11.19 -11.58
N CYS A 120 -6.10 -10.76 -10.35
CA CYS A 120 -6.76 -11.55 -9.30
C CYS A 120 -7.71 -10.72 -8.44
N ILE A 121 -8.41 -11.39 -7.52
CA ILE A 121 -9.20 -10.76 -6.45
C ILE A 121 -8.59 -11.18 -5.13
N THR A 122 -8.22 -10.21 -4.30
CA THR A 122 -7.76 -10.43 -2.92
C THR A 122 -8.89 -10.17 -1.94
N THR A 123 -8.93 -10.96 -0.86
CA THR A 123 -9.89 -10.78 0.22
C THR A 123 -9.16 -10.69 1.54
N ARG A 124 -9.25 -9.54 2.20
CA ARG A 124 -8.75 -9.39 3.58
C ARG A 124 -9.80 -9.90 4.56
N ARG A 125 -9.38 -10.75 5.49
CA ARG A 125 -10.23 -11.26 6.58
C ARG A 125 -9.61 -10.85 7.91
N GLN A 126 -10.47 -10.53 8.89
CA GLN A 126 -10.05 -10.18 10.24
C GLN A 126 -10.81 -11.05 11.23
N MET A 127 -10.12 -11.56 12.25
CA MET A 127 -10.70 -12.27 13.37
C MET A 127 -10.40 -11.49 14.65
N LEU A 128 -11.42 -11.24 15.46
CA LEU A 128 -11.29 -10.64 16.78
C LEU A 128 -11.27 -11.75 17.83
N PHE A 129 -10.16 -11.91 18.52
CA PHE A 129 -10.06 -12.80 19.67
C PHE A 129 -10.72 -12.14 20.87
N ARG A 130 -11.82 -12.71 21.37
CA ARG A 130 -12.56 -12.17 22.51
C ARG A 130 -12.10 -12.72 23.87
N SER A 131 -11.43 -13.87 23.91
CA SER A 131 -10.75 -14.44 25.10
C SER A 131 -9.95 -15.69 24.69
N GLU A 132 -9.06 -16.14 25.59
CA GLU A 132 -8.29 -17.40 25.42
C GLU A 132 -9.17 -18.67 25.36
N ALA A 133 -10.42 -18.59 25.78
CA ALA A 133 -11.36 -19.72 25.80
C ALA A 133 -11.95 -20.11 24.44
N SER A 134 -11.63 -19.40 23.35
CA SER A 134 -12.23 -19.62 22.01
C SER A 134 -11.35 -20.40 21.06
N LEU A 135 -10.20 -20.88 21.51
CA LEU A 135 -9.33 -21.76 20.71
C LEU A 135 -9.64 -23.24 20.97
N ASP A 136 -10.92 -23.59 21.12
CA ASP A 136 -11.30 -24.99 21.02
C ASP A 136 -11.01 -25.45 19.59
N ALA A 137 -9.91 -26.16 19.49
CA ALA A 137 -9.34 -26.73 18.30
C ALA A 137 -10.21 -27.87 17.77
N SER A 138 -11.33 -27.55 17.14
CA SER A 138 -11.98 -28.47 16.20
C SER A 138 -11.36 -28.38 14.80
N THR A 139 -10.12 -27.95 14.71
CA THR A 139 -9.31 -28.14 13.51
C THR A 139 -8.89 -29.59 13.51
N SER A 140 -9.51 -30.40 12.67
CA SER A 140 -9.02 -31.74 12.38
C SER A 140 -7.54 -31.63 12.04
N GLN A 141 -6.68 -32.07 12.95
CA GLN A 141 -5.26 -32.20 12.69
C GLN A 141 -5.11 -33.15 11.52
N ARG A 142 -4.81 -32.61 10.35
CA ARG A 142 -4.20 -33.43 9.31
C ARG A 142 -2.84 -33.85 9.87
N SER A 143 -2.74 -35.10 10.27
CA SER A 143 -1.54 -35.70 10.85
C SER A 143 -0.37 -35.83 9.85
N ASP A 144 -0.61 -35.46 8.60
CA ASP A 144 0.32 -35.55 7.47
C ASP A 144 1.02 -34.20 7.17
N VAL A 145 0.69 -33.11 7.91
CA VAL A 145 1.30 -31.80 7.71
C VAL A 145 2.12 -31.42 8.93
N ALA A 146 3.42 -31.25 8.73
CA ALA A 146 4.33 -30.68 9.74
C ALA A 146 4.54 -29.19 9.47
N VAL A 147 4.34 -28.36 10.49
CA VAL A 147 4.70 -26.94 10.44
C VAL A 147 6.15 -26.80 10.90
N VAL A 148 7.01 -26.37 10.00
CA VAL A 148 8.44 -26.16 10.26
C VAL A 148 8.82 -24.69 10.01
N PRO A 149 9.82 -24.16 10.74
CA PRO A 149 10.36 -22.84 10.44
C PRO A 149 10.87 -22.75 8.99
N LEU A 150 10.67 -21.60 8.35
CA LEU A 150 11.07 -21.39 6.95
C LEU A 150 12.54 -21.73 6.68
N ARG A 151 13.42 -21.53 7.66
CA ARG A 151 14.86 -21.88 7.58
C ARG A 151 15.13 -23.39 7.41
N GLU A 152 14.15 -24.22 7.68
CA GLU A 152 14.25 -25.69 7.58
C GLU A 152 13.64 -26.22 6.28
N VAL A 153 13.10 -25.34 5.45
CA VAL A 153 12.56 -25.70 4.12
C VAL A 153 13.68 -25.60 3.10
N SER A 154 14.04 -26.74 2.52
CA SER A 154 14.93 -26.76 1.34
C SER A 154 14.13 -26.31 0.12
N LEU A 155 14.56 -25.25 -0.54
CA LEU A 155 14.02 -24.75 -1.81
C LEU A 155 14.62 -25.54 -2.98
#